data_b8633df7d6f87d41e0bce903fc2a4c36
#
_entry.id   b8633df7d6f87d41e0bce903fc2a4c36
#
_cell.length_a   1.000
_cell.length_b   1.000
_cell.length_c   1.000
_cell.angle_alpha   90.00
_cell.angle_beta   90.00
_cell.angle_gamma   90.00
#
_symmetry.space_group_name_H-M   'P 1'
#
loop_
_entity.id
_entity.type
_entity.pdbx_description
1 polymer ?
#
loop_
_entity_poly.entity_id
_entity_poly.type
_entity_poly.pdbx_seq_one_letter_code
_entity_poly.pdbx_strand_id
1 'polypeptide(L)'
;MEISSSLAKDDNKDSQHQFKAFIAEGFTDKYNKFIYENIILNEFVKTMKSPKMVKMLMKKFFWRILISRIFDPKNFLKLLLRKNRSVEKKSDKLLDKFLYNEIISNVSLTYSCKESQLFPHTDGMKKILSLMLYFPDKNITDSVRKNLGTTFWNSNEFALTQDDLKNKISNLEDAENFKKKNKISMTLPFKDKSMFGFIKSHKSWHSVEPSKLDNNFIRKNLIINLLLV
;
A
#
# COMPACT_ATOMS: atom_id res chain seq x y z
N MET A 1 -21.18 -3.58 0.43
CA MET A 1 -20.64 -2.64 -0.57
C MET A 1 -20.46 -3.43 -1.86
N GLU A 2 -21.43 -3.33 -2.76
CA GLU A 2 -21.35 -3.95 -4.08
C GLU A 2 -20.62 -2.97 -5.01
N ILE A 3 -19.39 -3.27 -5.33
CA ILE A 3 -18.69 -2.61 -6.43
C ILE A 3 -19.13 -3.35 -7.67
N SER A 4 -19.89 -2.68 -8.53
CA SER A 4 -20.43 -3.31 -9.73
C SER A 4 -19.30 -3.81 -10.63
N SER A 5 -19.49 -5.00 -11.20
CA SER A 5 -18.57 -5.63 -12.15
C SER A 5 -18.31 -4.79 -13.43
N SER A 6 -19.12 -3.77 -13.66
CA SER A 6 -18.98 -2.82 -14.78
C SER A 6 -17.70 -1.97 -14.68
N LEU A 7 -17.19 -1.72 -13.48
CA LEU A 7 -15.94 -0.98 -13.30
C LEU A 7 -14.69 -1.80 -13.65
N ALA A 8 -14.81 -3.13 -13.71
CA ALA A 8 -13.69 -4.03 -14.00
C ALA A 8 -13.45 -4.27 -15.51
N LYS A 9 -14.38 -3.85 -16.39
CA LYS A 9 -14.34 -4.20 -17.82
C LYS A 9 -13.60 -3.22 -18.73
N ASP A 10 -13.20 -2.05 -18.21
CA ASP A 10 -12.80 -0.93 -19.08
C ASP A 10 -11.29 -0.78 -19.32
N ASP A 11 -10.46 -1.77 -18.97
CA ASP A 11 -9.03 -1.59 -19.03
C ASP A 11 -8.25 -2.68 -19.77
N ASN A 12 -7.50 -2.21 -20.72
CA ASN A 12 -6.50 -2.79 -21.60
C ASN A 12 -5.81 -4.07 -21.13
N LYS A 13 -5.64 -4.98 -22.09
CA LYS A 13 -5.03 -6.32 -22.03
C LYS A 13 -3.57 -6.39 -21.52
N ASP A 14 -2.89 -5.25 -21.35
CA ASP A 14 -1.44 -5.23 -21.06
C ASP A 14 -1.03 -5.37 -19.59
N SER A 15 -1.97 -5.51 -18.68
CA SER A 15 -1.67 -5.61 -17.24
C SER A 15 -2.00 -6.95 -16.62
N GLN A 16 -1.75 -8.06 -17.33
CA GLN A 16 -1.98 -9.42 -16.81
C GLN A 16 -1.26 -9.73 -15.50
N HIS A 17 -0.27 -8.90 -15.12
CA HIS A 17 0.61 -9.18 -13.98
C HIS A 17 0.65 -8.10 -12.90
N GLN A 18 -0.12 -7.02 -13.02
CA GLN A 18 -0.07 -5.92 -12.05
C GLN A 18 -1.41 -5.65 -11.39
N PHE A 19 -1.38 -5.27 -10.11
CA PHE A 19 -2.50 -4.61 -9.47
C PHE A 19 -2.85 -3.34 -10.23
N LYS A 20 -4.06 -3.28 -10.75
CA LYS A 20 -4.62 -2.01 -11.17
C LYS A 20 -5.03 -1.26 -9.93
N ALA A 21 -4.24 -0.25 -9.54
CA ALA A 21 -4.69 0.78 -8.61
C ALA A 21 -5.77 1.55 -9.35
N PHE A 22 -7.02 1.17 -9.13
CA PHE A 22 -8.11 1.70 -9.94
C PHE A 22 -8.45 3.13 -9.58
N ILE A 23 -8.02 3.60 -8.43
CA ILE A 23 -8.36 4.93 -7.97
C ILE A 23 -7.26 5.40 -7.03
N ALA A 24 -6.09 5.69 -7.59
CA ALA A 24 -5.12 6.56 -6.98
C ALA A 24 -5.54 8.02 -7.21
N GLU A 25 -5.07 8.92 -6.37
CA GLU A 25 -5.35 10.37 -6.48
C GLU A 25 -5.00 11.01 -7.85
N GLY A 26 -4.45 10.27 -8.82
CA GLY A 26 -4.22 10.70 -10.18
C GLY A 26 -5.37 10.44 -11.16
N PHE A 27 -6.38 9.64 -10.77
CA PHE A 27 -7.60 9.38 -11.57
C PHE A 27 -8.80 10.04 -10.87
N THR A 28 -8.71 11.33 -10.71
CA THR A 28 -9.52 12.13 -9.78
C THR A 28 -11.02 11.99 -9.96
N ASP A 29 -11.52 11.90 -11.18
CA ASP A 29 -12.97 11.99 -11.41
C ASP A 29 -13.72 10.71 -11.03
N LYS A 30 -13.24 9.54 -11.46
CA LYS A 30 -13.86 8.26 -11.08
C LYS A 30 -13.74 8.00 -9.58
N TYR A 31 -12.60 8.36 -8.98
CA TYR A 31 -12.37 8.23 -7.53
C TYR A 31 -13.27 9.15 -6.75
N ASN A 32 -13.27 10.41 -7.08
CA ASN A 32 -14.08 11.38 -6.37
C ASN A 32 -15.55 11.00 -6.47
N LYS A 33 -16.04 10.67 -7.66
CA LYS A 33 -17.41 10.23 -7.86
C LYS A 33 -17.76 9.03 -6.96
N PHE A 34 -16.94 7.97 -6.99
CA PHE A 34 -17.19 6.77 -6.18
C PHE A 34 -17.15 7.04 -4.68
N ILE A 35 -16.18 7.86 -4.22
CA ILE A 35 -16.07 8.22 -2.81
C ILE A 35 -17.25 9.11 -2.37
N TYR A 36 -17.63 10.11 -3.18
CA TYR A 36 -18.73 11.01 -2.84
C TYR A 36 -20.10 10.32 -2.84
N GLU A 37 -20.33 9.37 -3.71
CA GLU A 37 -21.56 8.58 -3.78
C GLU A 37 -21.72 7.65 -2.57
N ASN A 38 -20.62 7.33 -1.86
CA ASN A 38 -20.67 6.46 -0.68
C ASN A 38 -20.32 7.24 0.59
N ILE A 39 -21.36 7.69 1.31
CA ILE A 39 -21.20 8.53 2.50
C ILE A 39 -20.25 7.92 3.54
N ILE A 40 -20.38 6.63 3.84
CA ILE A 40 -19.56 5.94 4.85
C ILE A 40 -18.10 5.93 4.41
N LEU A 41 -17.85 5.61 3.15
CA LEU A 41 -16.49 5.57 2.61
C LEU A 41 -15.87 6.97 2.55
N ASN A 42 -16.66 7.98 2.20
CA ASN A 42 -16.25 9.38 2.19
C ASN A 42 -15.79 9.83 3.58
N GLU A 43 -16.61 9.60 4.61
CA GLU A 43 -16.26 9.95 5.99
C GLU A 43 -15.05 9.16 6.49
N PHE A 44 -14.93 7.89 6.12
CA PHE A 44 -13.75 7.09 6.44
C PHE A 44 -12.49 7.69 5.79
N VAL A 45 -12.54 8.01 4.49
CA VAL A 45 -11.39 8.61 3.76
C VAL A 45 -11.01 9.96 4.37
N LYS A 46 -11.98 10.84 4.63
CA LYS A 46 -11.73 12.12 5.31
C LYS A 46 -11.06 11.92 6.67
N THR A 47 -11.56 10.96 7.45
CA THR A 47 -10.97 10.63 8.75
C THR A 47 -9.53 10.18 8.62
N MET A 48 -9.23 9.26 7.70
CA MET A 48 -7.88 8.72 7.50
C MET A 48 -6.89 9.76 6.94
N LYS A 49 -7.39 10.76 6.22
CA LYS A 49 -6.60 11.90 5.71
C LYS A 49 -6.48 13.03 6.74
N SER A 50 -7.24 13.01 7.82
CA SER A 50 -7.25 14.11 8.78
C SER A 50 -5.91 14.26 9.50
N PRO A 51 -5.50 15.50 9.83
CA PRO A 51 -4.28 15.77 10.60
C PRO A 51 -4.26 15.04 11.94
N LYS A 52 -5.43 14.88 12.58
CA LYS A 52 -5.59 14.17 13.85
C LYS A 52 -5.19 12.69 13.70
N MET A 53 -5.69 12.01 12.67
CA MET A 53 -5.40 10.59 12.41
C MET A 53 -3.93 10.38 12.06
N VAL A 54 -3.39 11.20 11.16
CA VAL A 54 -1.96 11.13 10.77
C VAL A 54 -1.06 11.34 11.99
N LYS A 55 -1.35 12.35 12.83
CA LYS A 55 -0.61 12.59 14.08
C LYS A 55 -0.69 11.40 15.04
N MET A 56 -1.86 10.80 15.18
CA MET A 56 -2.07 9.62 16.03
C MET A 56 -1.24 8.43 15.52
N LEU A 57 -1.28 8.12 14.23
CA LEU A 57 -0.51 7.04 13.61
C LEU A 57 0.99 7.28 13.75
N MET A 58 1.44 8.51 13.48
CA MET A 58 2.84 8.87 13.65
C MET A 58 3.29 8.72 15.10
N LYS A 59 2.50 9.18 16.07
CA LYS A 59 2.83 9.01 17.50
C LYS A 59 2.92 7.53 17.89
N LYS A 60 1.97 6.72 17.43
CA LYS A 60 1.90 5.28 17.75
C LYS A 60 3.07 4.50 17.18
N PHE A 61 3.49 4.82 15.96
CA PHE A 61 4.50 4.04 15.23
C PHE A 61 5.86 4.74 15.12
N PHE A 62 6.04 5.92 15.73
CA PHE A 62 7.21 6.78 15.53
C PHE A 62 8.55 6.05 15.68
N TRP A 63 8.77 5.38 16.80
CA TRP A 63 10.03 4.68 17.05
C TRP A 63 10.28 3.54 16.04
N ARG A 64 9.27 2.81 15.67
CA ARG A 64 9.39 1.75 14.66
C ARG A 64 9.70 2.32 13.28
N ILE A 65 9.06 3.43 12.92
CA ILE A 65 9.33 4.15 11.67
C ILE A 65 10.78 4.67 11.69
N LEU A 66 11.21 5.29 12.79
CA LEU A 66 12.57 5.81 12.93
C LEU A 66 13.63 4.70 12.79
N ILE A 67 13.47 3.60 13.52
CA ILE A 67 14.37 2.45 13.44
C ILE A 67 14.40 1.86 12.02
N SER A 68 13.26 1.81 11.32
CA SER A 68 13.20 1.31 9.94
C SER A 68 14.02 2.15 8.96
N ARG A 69 14.44 3.36 9.35
CA ARG A 69 15.23 4.31 8.54
C ARG A 69 16.71 4.34 8.88
N ILE A 70 17.19 3.44 9.74
CA ILE A 70 18.60 3.45 10.18
C ILE A 70 19.59 3.35 9.00
N PHE A 71 19.19 2.68 7.92
CA PHE A 71 19.96 2.56 6.68
C PHE A 71 19.61 3.65 5.64
N ASP A 72 18.85 4.67 6.02
CA ASP A 72 18.53 5.85 5.23
C ASP A 72 18.80 7.10 6.08
N PRO A 73 20.08 7.46 6.27
CA PRO A 73 20.48 8.50 7.23
C PRO A 73 19.80 9.84 6.99
N LYS A 74 19.51 10.18 5.74
CA LYS A 74 18.84 11.43 5.37
C LYS A 74 17.42 11.49 5.94
N ASN A 75 16.61 10.45 5.74
CA ASN A 75 15.24 10.41 6.25
C ASN A 75 15.22 10.11 7.76
N PHE A 76 16.19 9.37 8.27
CA PHE A 76 16.36 9.16 9.71
C PHE A 76 16.57 10.48 10.45
N LEU A 77 17.54 11.30 10.01
CA LEU A 77 17.81 12.60 10.62
C LEU A 77 16.64 13.57 10.47
N LYS A 78 15.99 13.58 9.32
CA LYS A 78 14.77 14.39 9.13
C LYS A 78 13.68 14.02 10.15
N LEU A 79 13.38 12.72 10.31
CA LEU A 79 12.36 12.26 11.25
C LEU A 79 12.73 12.55 12.71
N LEU A 80 14.02 12.52 13.04
CA LEU A 80 14.50 12.78 14.38
C LEU A 80 14.48 14.27 14.76
N LEU A 81 14.92 15.14 13.83
CA LEU A 81 15.19 16.54 14.11
C LEU A 81 14.03 17.48 13.77
N ARG A 82 13.12 17.10 12.92
CA ARG A 82 12.03 17.96 12.44
C ARG A 82 10.70 17.57 13.06
N LYS A 83 9.82 18.57 13.19
CA LYS A 83 8.44 18.34 13.63
C LYS A 83 7.63 17.67 12.51
N ASN A 84 6.90 16.63 12.83
CA ASN A 84 6.01 15.95 11.87
C ASN A 84 4.67 16.71 11.78
N ARG A 85 4.26 17.08 10.58
CA ARG A 85 2.94 17.67 10.33
C ARG A 85 2.22 16.98 9.18
N SER A 86 0.93 16.81 9.29
CA SER A 86 0.08 16.37 8.19
C SER A 86 -0.21 17.51 7.25
N VAL A 87 -0.11 17.24 5.96
CA VAL A 87 -0.43 18.21 4.90
C VAL A 87 -1.20 17.51 3.79
N GLU A 88 -2.06 18.22 3.10
CA GLU A 88 -2.74 17.72 1.90
C GLU A 88 -1.82 17.79 0.67
N LYS A 89 -1.02 18.84 0.61
CA LYS A 89 -0.07 19.10 -0.46
C LYS A 89 1.25 19.59 0.13
N LYS A 90 2.36 19.20 -0.49
CA LYS A 90 3.70 19.63 -0.12
C LYS A 90 3.81 21.17 -0.16
N SER A 91 4.43 21.74 0.87
CA SER A 91 4.72 23.18 0.92
C SER A 91 5.90 23.54 0.01
N ASP A 92 5.76 24.66 -0.69
CA ASP A 92 6.85 25.24 -1.47
C ASP A 92 7.73 26.20 -0.63
N LYS A 93 7.28 26.56 0.58
CA LYS A 93 8.01 27.46 1.48
C LYS A 93 9.29 26.84 1.97
N LEU A 94 10.41 27.52 1.78
CA LEU A 94 11.74 27.05 2.17
C LEU A 94 11.84 26.79 3.68
N LEU A 95 11.28 27.66 4.51
CA LEU A 95 11.27 27.55 5.97
C LEU A 95 10.55 26.28 6.43
N ASP A 96 9.42 25.95 5.80
CA ASP A 96 8.67 24.73 6.11
C ASP A 96 9.50 23.47 5.86
N LYS A 97 10.27 23.46 4.76
CA LYS A 97 11.15 22.33 4.40
C LYS A 97 12.26 22.08 5.42
N PHE A 98 12.65 23.10 6.19
CA PHE A 98 13.64 22.97 7.25
C PHE A 98 13.04 22.54 8.59
N LEU A 99 11.87 23.08 8.94
CA LEU A 99 11.26 22.90 10.25
C LEU A 99 10.38 21.65 10.37
N TYR A 100 9.79 21.21 9.25
CA TYR A 100 8.78 20.17 9.28
C TYR A 100 9.11 19.01 8.36
N ASN A 101 8.72 17.82 8.82
CA ASN A 101 8.48 16.67 7.96
C ASN A 101 7.02 16.72 7.54
N GLU A 102 6.78 16.92 6.28
CA GLU A 102 5.44 16.94 5.74
C GLU A 102 4.99 15.51 5.41
N ILE A 103 3.84 15.13 5.94
CA ILE A 103 3.29 13.79 5.78
C ILE A 103 1.94 13.89 5.09
N ILE A 104 1.83 13.23 3.96
CA ILE A 104 0.59 13.10 3.20
C ILE A 104 0.01 11.72 3.48
N SER A 105 -1.29 11.66 3.77
CA SER A 105 -2.07 10.43 3.80
C SER A 105 -2.74 10.24 2.44
N ASN A 106 -2.32 9.23 1.71
CA ASN A 106 -2.94 8.82 0.45
C ASN A 106 -3.82 7.60 0.69
N VAL A 107 -5.06 7.66 0.22
CA VAL A 107 -6.03 6.56 0.33
C VAL A 107 -6.41 6.10 -1.06
N SER A 108 -6.21 4.83 -1.34
CA SER A 108 -6.54 4.23 -2.63
C SER A 108 -7.38 2.97 -2.47
N LEU A 109 -8.32 2.79 -3.38
CA LEU A 109 -9.06 1.55 -3.56
C LEU A 109 -8.36 0.74 -4.64
N THR A 110 -8.13 -0.52 -4.37
CA THR A 110 -7.58 -1.43 -5.37
C THR A 110 -8.50 -2.63 -5.51
N TYR A 111 -8.61 -3.12 -6.73
CA TYR A 111 -9.19 -4.42 -6.99
C TYR A 111 -8.44 -5.12 -8.12
N SER A 112 -8.40 -6.41 -8.03
CA SER A 112 -7.68 -7.24 -8.97
C SER A 112 -8.43 -8.53 -9.23
N CYS A 113 -8.42 -8.96 -10.48
CA CYS A 113 -9.01 -10.21 -10.92
C CYS A 113 -8.16 -11.41 -10.47
N LYS A 114 -8.66 -12.62 -10.72
CA LYS A 114 -8.08 -13.91 -10.37
C LYS A 114 -6.58 -14.02 -10.68
N GLU A 115 -6.17 -13.67 -11.90
CA GLU A 115 -4.81 -13.84 -12.39
C GLU A 115 -3.88 -12.69 -12.05
N SER A 116 -4.43 -11.61 -11.49
CA SER A 116 -3.62 -10.46 -11.11
C SER A 116 -2.67 -10.81 -9.98
N GLN A 117 -1.42 -10.54 -10.19
CA GLN A 117 -0.37 -10.67 -9.18
C GLN A 117 0.45 -9.39 -9.08
N LEU A 118 1.05 -9.21 -7.93
CA LEU A 118 2.05 -8.17 -7.70
C LEU A 118 3.36 -8.86 -7.35
N PHE A 119 4.34 -8.73 -8.22
CA PHE A 119 5.64 -9.35 -8.01
C PHE A 119 6.31 -8.87 -6.73
N PRO A 120 7.24 -9.66 -6.16
CA PRO A 120 7.99 -9.24 -5.00
C PRO A 120 8.66 -7.88 -5.24
N HIS A 121 8.43 -6.95 -4.34
CA HIS A 121 8.98 -5.60 -4.40
C HIS A 121 9.07 -5.01 -2.99
N THR A 122 9.81 -3.93 -2.88
CA THR A 122 9.68 -3.03 -1.74
C THR A 122 9.13 -1.70 -2.22
N ASP A 123 8.38 -1.05 -1.36
CA ASP A 123 7.88 0.29 -1.67
C ASP A 123 9.00 1.35 -1.70
N GLY A 124 8.75 2.49 -2.32
CA GLY A 124 9.67 3.62 -2.31
C GLY A 124 9.91 4.21 -0.92
N MET A 125 11.08 4.82 -0.73
CA MET A 125 11.53 5.33 0.58
C MET A 125 10.68 6.47 1.14
N LYS A 126 9.87 7.13 0.32
CA LYS A 126 8.90 8.14 0.79
C LYS A 126 7.75 7.53 1.56
N LYS A 127 7.35 6.31 1.25
CA LYS A 127 6.31 5.59 1.98
C LYS A 127 6.85 5.17 3.35
N ILE A 128 6.17 5.54 4.41
CA ILE A 128 6.60 5.24 5.79
C ILE A 128 5.73 4.19 6.47
N LEU A 129 4.44 4.17 6.14
CA LEU A 129 3.47 3.23 6.69
C LEU A 129 2.44 2.91 5.63
N SER A 130 2.08 1.65 5.49
CA SER A 130 0.93 1.19 4.70
C SER A 130 -0.06 0.47 5.61
N LEU A 131 -1.33 0.83 5.50
CA LEU A 131 -2.43 0.13 6.15
C LEU A 131 -3.35 -0.41 5.05
N MET A 132 -3.80 -1.66 5.21
CA MET A 132 -4.62 -2.36 4.23
C MET A 132 -5.88 -2.91 4.90
N LEU A 133 -7.03 -2.62 4.31
CA LEU A 133 -8.32 -3.23 4.65
C LEU A 133 -8.76 -4.09 3.48
N TYR A 134 -9.10 -5.33 3.77
CA TYR A 134 -9.59 -6.27 2.78
C TYR A 134 -11.12 -6.37 2.83
N PHE A 135 -11.73 -6.55 1.65
CA PHE A 135 -13.17 -6.72 1.49
C PHE A 135 -13.45 -8.05 0.78
N PRO A 136 -13.32 -9.19 1.50
CA PRO A 136 -13.60 -10.49 0.90
C PRO A 136 -15.09 -10.66 0.59
N ASP A 137 -15.37 -11.32 -0.50
CA ASP A 137 -16.74 -11.74 -0.79
C ASP A 137 -17.17 -12.83 0.20
N LYS A 138 -18.47 -12.86 0.53
CA LYS A 138 -19.01 -13.74 1.57
C LYS A 138 -18.81 -15.25 1.26
N ASN A 139 -18.77 -15.60 -0.01
CA ASN A 139 -18.70 -16.99 -0.48
C ASN A 139 -17.31 -17.62 -0.40
N ILE A 140 -16.29 -16.88 0.05
CA ILE A 140 -14.91 -17.39 0.15
C ILE A 140 -14.72 -18.03 1.51
N THR A 141 -14.30 -19.30 1.51
CA THR A 141 -14.02 -20.05 2.74
C THR A 141 -12.78 -19.53 3.46
N ASP A 142 -12.71 -19.72 4.78
CA ASP A 142 -11.59 -19.24 5.60
C ASP A 142 -10.24 -19.89 5.23
N SER A 143 -10.25 -21.15 4.77
CA SER A 143 -9.05 -21.83 4.29
C SER A 143 -8.43 -21.15 3.07
N VAL A 144 -9.27 -20.70 2.15
CA VAL A 144 -8.86 -19.95 0.95
C VAL A 144 -8.40 -18.54 1.31
N ARG A 145 -9.11 -17.88 2.21
CA ARG A 145 -8.78 -16.51 2.67
C ARG A 145 -7.38 -16.38 3.25
N LYS A 146 -6.86 -17.43 3.89
CA LYS A 146 -5.51 -17.41 4.49
C LYS A 146 -4.40 -17.07 3.50
N ASN A 147 -4.56 -17.43 2.24
CA ASN A 147 -3.51 -17.31 1.21
C ASN A 147 -3.77 -16.19 0.19
N LEU A 148 -4.83 -15.40 0.36
CA LEU A 148 -5.20 -14.36 -0.60
C LEU A 148 -4.70 -12.95 -0.26
N GLY A 149 -4.10 -12.76 0.90
CA GLY A 149 -3.59 -11.45 1.31
C GLY A 149 -2.19 -11.15 0.76
N THR A 150 -1.59 -10.12 1.33
CA THR A 150 -0.22 -9.74 1.00
C THR A 150 0.76 -10.71 1.65
N THR A 151 1.70 -11.23 0.86
CA THR A 151 2.78 -12.10 1.32
C THR A 151 4.04 -11.29 1.59
N PHE A 152 4.63 -11.45 2.76
CA PHE A 152 5.92 -10.86 3.14
C PHE A 152 7.03 -11.89 3.04
N TRP A 153 8.19 -11.44 2.57
CA TRP A 153 9.35 -12.28 2.32
C TRP A 153 10.48 -11.95 3.28
N ASN A 154 11.15 -12.97 3.77
CA ASN A 154 12.41 -12.82 4.46
C ASN A 154 13.53 -12.88 3.41
N SER A 155 14.06 -11.72 3.07
CA SER A 155 15.11 -11.57 2.06
C SER A 155 16.30 -10.84 2.64
N ASN A 156 17.50 -11.26 2.27
CA ASN A 156 18.75 -10.54 2.56
C ASN A 156 19.05 -9.43 1.54
N GLU A 157 18.25 -9.33 0.49
CA GLU A 157 18.40 -8.27 -0.50
C GLU A 157 17.97 -6.92 0.09
N PHE A 158 18.83 -5.92 -0.09
CA PHE A 158 18.58 -4.57 0.40
C PHE A 158 18.01 -3.70 -0.72
N ALA A 159 16.92 -3.01 -0.45
CA ALA A 159 16.31 -2.05 -1.35
C ALA A 159 16.49 -0.63 -0.81
N LEU A 160 17.64 -0.03 -1.04
CA LEU A 160 18.01 1.30 -0.55
C LEU A 160 17.70 2.45 -1.51
N THR A 161 17.30 2.15 -2.74
CA THR A 161 17.08 3.20 -3.74
C THR A 161 15.77 3.94 -3.49
N GLN A 162 15.78 5.25 -3.73
CA GLN A 162 14.56 6.08 -3.69
C GLN A 162 13.69 5.88 -4.96
N ASP A 163 14.20 5.17 -5.93
CA ASP A 163 13.56 4.90 -7.20
C ASP A 163 12.69 3.64 -7.06
N ASP A 164 11.39 3.81 -7.08
CA ASP A 164 10.41 2.72 -6.96
C ASP A 164 10.59 1.64 -8.02
N LEU A 165 11.07 2.02 -9.21
CA LEU A 165 11.28 1.08 -10.31
C LEU A 165 12.45 0.13 -10.08
N LYS A 166 13.48 0.57 -9.37
CA LYS A 166 14.65 -0.26 -9.07
C LYS A 166 14.43 -1.27 -7.95
N ASN A 167 13.40 -1.06 -7.14
CA ASN A 167 13.04 -1.94 -6.04
C ASN A 167 11.94 -2.94 -6.41
N LYS A 168 11.61 -3.03 -7.69
CA LYS A 168 10.51 -3.86 -8.18
C LYS A 168 11.03 -4.88 -9.18
N ILE A 169 10.70 -6.12 -8.97
CA ILE A 169 10.88 -7.20 -9.95
C ILE A 169 9.81 -7.03 -11.01
N SER A 170 10.20 -6.98 -12.29
CA SER A 170 9.32 -6.58 -13.39
C SER A 170 8.86 -7.72 -14.30
N ASN A 171 9.46 -8.90 -14.17
CA ASN A 171 9.11 -10.05 -14.98
C ASN A 171 8.89 -11.32 -14.15
N LEU A 172 8.27 -12.32 -14.74
CA LEU A 172 7.90 -13.55 -14.06
C LEU A 172 9.13 -14.39 -13.68
N GLU A 173 10.13 -14.47 -14.53
CA GLU A 173 11.34 -15.27 -14.30
C GLU A 173 12.09 -14.77 -13.07
N ASP A 174 12.32 -13.46 -12.97
CA ASP A 174 12.97 -12.85 -11.82
C ASP A 174 12.13 -13.03 -10.54
N ALA A 175 10.80 -12.94 -10.66
CA ALA A 175 9.90 -13.17 -9.55
C ALA A 175 10.00 -14.62 -9.02
N GLU A 176 10.02 -15.60 -9.90
CA GLU A 176 10.18 -17.01 -9.52
C GLU A 176 11.58 -17.28 -8.95
N ASN A 177 12.63 -16.69 -9.52
CA ASN A 177 13.99 -16.78 -8.98
C ASN A 177 14.10 -16.15 -7.58
N PHE A 178 13.46 -15.00 -7.37
CA PHE A 178 13.37 -14.39 -6.04
C PHE A 178 12.66 -15.31 -5.04
N LYS A 179 11.51 -15.86 -5.42
CA LYS A 179 10.73 -16.77 -4.57
C LYS A 179 11.50 -18.05 -4.21
N LYS A 180 12.29 -18.60 -5.13
CA LYS A 180 13.14 -19.77 -4.87
C LYS A 180 14.27 -19.48 -3.88
N LYS A 181 14.84 -18.28 -3.90
CA LYS A 181 15.95 -17.85 -3.03
C LYS A 181 15.51 -17.38 -1.66
N ASN A 182 14.26 -16.95 -1.50
CA ASN A 182 13.77 -16.30 -0.30
C ASN A 182 12.64 -17.10 0.34
N LYS A 183 12.48 -16.97 1.65
CA LYS A 183 11.43 -17.67 2.41
C LYS A 183 10.26 -16.73 2.69
N ILE A 184 9.05 -17.26 2.62
CA ILE A 184 7.86 -16.55 3.10
C ILE A 184 8.02 -16.34 4.61
N SER A 185 7.94 -15.08 5.02
CA SER A 185 7.89 -14.72 6.44
C SER A 185 6.46 -14.85 6.97
N MET A 186 5.50 -14.32 6.24
CA MET A 186 4.08 -14.45 6.56
C MET A 186 3.23 -14.08 5.35
N THR A 187 2.01 -14.62 5.30
CA THR A 187 0.95 -14.15 4.40
C THR A 187 -0.19 -13.60 5.24
N LEU A 188 -0.60 -12.38 4.97
CA LEU A 188 -1.74 -11.78 5.64
C LEU A 188 -3.03 -12.48 5.21
N PRO A 189 -3.94 -12.80 6.13
CA PRO A 189 -5.23 -13.35 5.75
C PRO A 189 -6.08 -12.27 5.06
N PHE A 190 -6.75 -12.66 3.98
CA PHE A 190 -7.73 -11.82 3.30
C PHE A 190 -9.05 -11.82 4.08
N LYS A 191 -9.06 -11.13 5.22
CA LYS A 191 -10.14 -11.17 6.21
C LYS A 191 -10.86 -9.83 6.28
N ASP A 192 -12.20 -9.89 6.36
CA ASP A 192 -13.04 -8.72 6.59
C ASP A 192 -12.87 -8.16 8.01
N LYS A 193 -13.34 -6.93 8.21
CA LYS A 193 -13.29 -6.21 9.51
C LYS A 193 -11.90 -6.18 10.16
N SER A 194 -10.85 -6.36 9.36
CA SER A 194 -9.47 -6.38 9.83
C SER A 194 -8.64 -5.39 9.04
N MET A 195 -7.81 -4.63 9.75
CA MET A 195 -6.83 -3.75 9.17
C MET A 195 -5.44 -4.28 9.49
N PHE A 196 -4.66 -4.49 8.44
CA PHE A 196 -3.26 -4.91 8.52
C PHE A 196 -2.37 -3.74 8.10
N GLY A 197 -1.18 -3.71 8.65
CA GLY A 197 -0.25 -2.67 8.26
C GLY A 197 1.20 -3.08 8.43
N PHE A 198 2.05 -2.44 7.66
CA PHE A 198 3.48 -2.60 7.78
C PHE A 198 4.20 -1.25 7.63
N ILE A 199 5.36 -1.17 8.26
CA ILE A 199 6.26 -0.04 8.16
C ILE A 199 7.27 -0.33 7.08
N LYS A 200 7.44 0.61 6.14
CA LYS A 200 8.42 0.49 5.09
C LYS A 200 9.84 0.46 5.66
N SER A 201 10.57 -0.56 5.28
CA SER A 201 12.00 -0.69 5.53
C SER A 201 12.73 -1.14 4.26
N HIS A 202 14.04 -1.17 4.29
CA HIS A 202 14.88 -1.71 3.22
C HIS A 202 14.69 -3.23 3.00
N LYS A 203 14.05 -3.93 3.95
CA LYS A 203 13.76 -5.37 3.92
C LYS A 203 12.27 -5.69 3.84
N SER A 204 11.39 -4.72 3.66
CA SER A 204 9.94 -4.96 3.61
C SER A 204 9.51 -5.49 2.23
N TRP A 205 10.14 -6.57 1.78
CA TRP A 205 9.77 -7.25 0.56
C TRP A 205 8.39 -7.88 0.69
N HIS A 206 7.52 -7.60 -0.26
CA HIS A 206 6.16 -8.15 -0.27
C HIS A 206 5.65 -8.34 -1.69
N SER A 207 4.69 -9.24 -1.81
CA SER A 207 4.04 -9.60 -3.07
C SER A 207 2.56 -9.86 -2.85
N VAL A 208 1.84 -10.01 -3.94
CA VAL A 208 0.50 -10.58 -3.93
C VAL A 208 0.44 -11.69 -4.96
N GLU A 209 0.12 -12.88 -4.50
CA GLU A 209 0.06 -14.05 -5.35
C GLU A 209 -1.25 -14.11 -6.14
N PRO A 210 -1.26 -14.71 -7.34
CA PRO A 210 -2.46 -14.92 -8.11
C PRO A 210 -3.43 -15.83 -7.34
N SER A 211 -4.72 -15.59 -7.52
CA SER A 211 -5.74 -16.41 -6.90
C SER A 211 -6.01 -17.67 -7.73
N LYS A 212 -6.23 -18.80 -7.08
CA LYS A 212 -6.71 -20.03 -7.71
C LYS A 212 -8.24 -20.15 -7.72
N LEU A 213 -8.94 -19.07 -7.34
CA LEU A 213 -10.39 -19.02 -7.30
C LEU A 213 -11.02 -18.87 -8.69
N ASP A 214 -12.36 -18.96 -8.74
CA ASP A 214 -13.14 -18.88 -9.98
C ASP A 214 -12.95 -17.56 -10.75
N ASN A 215 -13.29 -17.56 -12.03
CA ASN A 215 -13.09 -16.42 -12.94
C ASN A 215 -13.79 -15.13 -12.51
N ASN A 216 -14.81 -15.24 -11.64
CA ASN A 216 -15.56 -14.08 -11.14
C ASN A 216 -14.97 -13.49 -9.85
N PHE A 217 -13.87 -14.06 -9.33
CA PHE A 217 -13.26 -13.56 -8.11
C PHE A 217 -12.61 -12.20 -8.34
N ILE A 218 -12.96 -11.25 -7.49
CA ILE A 218 -12.34 -9.93 -7.45
C ILE A 218 -11.79 -9.67 -6.04
N ARG A 219 -10.48 -9.48 -5.96
CA ARG A 219 -9.84 -9.04 -4.71
C ARG A 219 -10.03 -7.53 -4.56
N LYS A 220 -10.68 -7.12 -3.49
CA LYS A 220 -10.98 -5.71 -3.18
C LYS A 220 -10.26 -5.31 -1.91
N ASN A 221 -9.51 -4.23 -1.94
CA ASN A 221 -8.86 -3.68 -0.76
C ASN A 221 -8.74 -2.16 -0.81
N LEU A 222 -8.70 -1.57 0.35
CA LEU A 222 -8.42 -0.15 0.54
C LEU A 222 -7.03 -0.05 1.18
N ILE A 223 -6.19 0.78 0.59
CA ILE A 223 -4.81 0.99 1.03
C ILE A 223 -4.68 2.44 1.49
N ILE A 224 -4.14 2.63 2.67
CA ILE A 224 -3.82 3.94 3.22
C ILE A 224 -2.30 4.01 3.38
N ASN A 225 -1.68 4.92 2.67
CA ASN A 225 -0.24 5.13 2.72
C ASN A 225 0.07 6.46 3.39
N LEU A 226 0.96 6.45 4.38
CA LEU A 226 1.59 7.67 4.86
C LEU A 226 2.90 7.89 4.09
N LEU A 227 3.01 9.06 3.48
CA LEU A 227 4.13 9.45 2.62
C LEU A 227 4.86 10.63 3.24
N LEU A 228 6.19 10.51 3.37
CA LEU A 228 7.09 11.61 3.71
C LEU A 228 7.44 12.38 2.43
N VAL A 229 7.15 13.65 2.33
CA VAL A 229 7.29 14.46 1.12
C VAL A 229 8.25 15.64 1.29
#